data_fc0bd07cec214ae6e6a3ce7fb95b4583
#
_entry.id   fc0bd07cec214ae6e6a3ce7fb95b4583
#
_cell.length_a   1.000
_cell.length_b   1.000
_cell.length_c   1.000
_cell.angle_alpha   90.00
_cell.angle_beta   90.00
_cell.angle_gamma   90.00
#
_symmetry.space_group_name_H-M   'P 1'
#
loop_
_entity.id
_entity.type
_entity.pdbx_description
1 polymer ?
#
loop_
_entity_poly.entity_id
_entity_poly.type
_entity_poly.pdbx_seq_one_letter_code
_entity_poly.pdbx_strand_id
1 'polypeptide(L)'
;MKKRKMILVCAMLVSMAVHGQWHVGVTAGTDYNVYTMDKQYESDWQLQGRWGATMGITGQYDVTDWLGIRADLNWTQKNYRHYRDRLPISYKYFNDYLQLPVMASLSVGGEKLRGFVNLGVYGGYWLSSHREGYDMNMFTDKYYSFSEKVEFDDDRDQRWDCGLVAGVGLEYRFAGRWAAQVEARYYHSTTSAQKQYMKVKDYRYNSTIAIQAGVNYKF
;
A
#
# COMPACT_ATOMS: atom_id res chain seq x y z
N MET A 1 29.27 -8.82 -24.99
CA MET A 1 27.87 -9.24 -25.09
C MET A 1 26.91 -8.46 -24.18
N LYS A 2 27.24 -8.17 -22.90
CA LYS A 2 26.36 -7.43 -21.97
C LYS A 2 26.01 -6.01 -22.43
N LYS A 3 26.99 -5.23 -22.93
CA LYS A 3 26.77 -3.84 -23.41
C LYS A 3 25.83 -3.76 -24.63
N ARG A 4 25.94 -4.70 -25.58
CA ARG A 4 25.04 -4.74 -26.73
C ARG A 4 23.59 -5.07 -26.39
N LYS A 5 23.37 -5.97 -25.40
CA LYS A 5 22.01 -6.28 -24.89
C LYS A 5 21.41 -5.10 -24.15
N MET A 6 22.22 -4.36 -23.40
CA MET A 6 21.78 -3.15 -22.68
C MET A 6 21.39 -2.02 -23.64
N ILE A 7 22.16 -1.82 -24.72
CA ILE A 7 21.85 -0.83 -25.78
C ILE A 7 20.56 -1.23 -26.53
N LEU A 8 20.33 -2.51 -26.81
CA LEU A 8 19.09 -2.99 -27.41
C LEU A 8 17.86 -2.78 -26.48
N VAL A 9 17.99 -3.03 -25.21
CA VAL A 9 16.94 -2.76 -24.22
C VAL A 9 16.67 -1.25 -24.11
N CYS A 10 17.72 -0.42 -24.05
CA CYS A 10 17.55 1.03 -24.07
C CYS A 10 16.94 1.53 -25.40
N ALA A 11 17.34 0.99 -26.54
CA ALA A 11 16.75 1.34 -27.84
C ALA A 11 15.28 0.90 -27.95
N MET A 12 14.92 -0.27 -27.42
CA MET A 12 13.51 -0.69 -27.29
C MET A 12 12.71 0.24 -26.38
N LEU A 13 13.24 0.60 -25.23
CA LEU A 13 12.59 1.54 -24.31
C LEU A 13 12.41 2.93 -24.94
N VAL A 14 13.38 3.41 -25.70
CA VAL A 14 13.29 4.68 -26.44
C VAL A 14 12.30 4.60 -27.59
N SER A 15 12.25 3.48 -28.35
CA SER A 15 11.29 3.31 -29.43
C SER A 15 9.85 3.16 -28.92
N MET A 16 9.64 2.57 -27.76
CA MET A 16 8.34 2.53 -27.09
C MET A 16 7.89 3.92 -26.63
N ALA A 17 8.82 4.80 -26.23
CA ALA A 17 8.52 6.17 -25.84
C ALA A 17 8.02 7.06 -26.99
N VAL A 18 8.33 6.72 -28.24
CA VAL A 18 7.97 7.52 -29.44
C VAL A 18 6.55 7.23 -29.94
N HIS A 19 5.98 6.06 -29.63
CA HIS A 19 4.66 5.62 -30.10
C HIS A 19 3.68 5.30 -28.96
N GLY A 20 4.12 5.38 -27.73
CA GLY A 20 3.32 5.03 -26.57
C GLY A 20 2.57 6.22 -25.99
N GLN A 21 1.43 5.94 -25.40
CA GLN A 21 0.62 6.93 -24.71
C GLN A 21 0.97 6.87 -23.23
N TRP A 22 1.75 7.85 -22.79
CA TRP A 22 2.09 7.98 -21.38
C TRP A 22 1.03 8.77 -20.62
N HIS A 23 0.69 8.28 -19.45
CA HIS A 23 -0.14 8.97 -18.47
C HIS A 23 0.69 9.20 -17.22
N VAL A 24 0.66 10.41 -16.69
CA VAL A 24 1.25 10.75 -15.40
C VAL A 24 0.20 11.44 -14.57
N GLY A 25 0.12 11.11 -13.30
CA GLY A 25 -0.91 11.66 -12.44
C GLY A 25 -0.55 11.66 -10.98
N VAL A 26 -1.49 12.17 -10.20
CA VAL A 26 -1.43 12.16 -8.74
C VAL A 26 -2.70 11.54 -8.19
N THR A 27 -2.56 10.82 -7.09
CA THR A 27 -3.66 10.16 -6.39
C THR A 27 -3.64 10.51 -4.92
N ALA A 28 -4.80 10.61 -4.31
CA ALA A 28 -4.96 10.72 -2.87
C ALA A 28 -6.23 10.00 -2.42
N GLY A 29 -6.24 9.53 -1.19
CA GLY A 29 -7.37 8.80 -0.68
C GLY A 29 -7.19 8.34 0.76
N THR A 30 -7.98 7.36 1.12
CA THR A 30 -7.94 6.72 2.44
C THR A 30 -7.80 5.22 2.28
N ASP A 31 -7.20 4.60 3.27
CA ASP A 31 -7.10 3.15 3.36
C ASP A 31 -7.63 2.63 4.69
N TYR A 32 -8.02 1.37 4.70
CA TYR A 32 -8.37 0.62 5.89
C TYR A 32 -7.48 -0.61 5.97
N ASN A 33 -6.58 -0.62 6.94
CA ASN A 33 -5.65 -1.72 7.13
C ASN A 33 -6.13 -2.67 8.22
N VAL A 34 -6.13 -3.96 7.91
CA VAL A 34 -6.33 -5.05 8.86
C VAL A 34 -5.00 -5.76 9.06
N TYR A 35 -4.59 -5.81 10.31
CA TYR A 35 -3.39 -6.52 10.70
C TYR A 35 -3.77 -7.88 11.25
N THR A 36 -3.31 -8.96 10.63
CA THR A 36 -3.66 -10.32 11.02
C THR A 36 -2.48 -10.96 11.75
N MET A 37 -2.75 -11.61 12.87
CA MET A 37 -1.79 -12.36 13.68
C MET A 37 -2.21 -13.84 13.71
N ASP A 38 -1.27 -14.75 13.88
CA ASP A 38 -1.59 -16.17 14.04
C ASP A 38 -2.39 -16.42 15.31
N LYS A 39 -3.52 -17.12 15.19
CA LYS A 39 -4.47 -17.36 16.28
C LYS A 39 -3.91 -18.08 17.49
N GLN A 40 -2.79 -18.78 17.35
CA GLN A 40 -2.13 -19.45 18.48
C GLN A 40 -1.65 -18.49 19.58
N TYR A 41 -1.54 -17.19 19.24
CA TYR A 41 -1.07 -16.14 20.16
C TYR A 41 -2.15 -15.11 20.50
N GLU A 42 -3.38 -15.32 20.05
CA GLU A 42 -4.54 -14.55 20.50
C GLU A 42 -4.87 -14.95 21.94
N SER A 43 -4.38 -14.17 22.89
CA SER A 43 -4.82 -14.23 24.29
C SER A 43 -5.95 -13.21 24.53
N ASP A 44 -5.93 -12.47 25.60
CA ASP A 44 -6.85 -11.39 25.95
C ASP A 44 -6.71 -10.12 25.04
N TRP A 45 -5.77 -10.14 24.09
CA TRP A 45 -5.50 -9.05 23.18
C TRP A 45 -6.28 -9.18 21.87
N GLN A 46 -6.94 -8.11 21.49
CA GLN A 46 -7.69 -8.01 20.23
C GLN A 46 -7.03 -7.04 19.27
N LEU A 47 -7.05 -7.39 17.98
CA LEU A 47 -6.57 -6.55 16.88
C LEU A 47 -7.76 -5.95 16.11
N GLN A 48 -7.73 -4.65 15.89
CA GLN A 48 -8.73 -3.93 15.12
C GLN A 48 -8.06 -3.12 14.02
N GLY A 49 -8.58 -3.26 12.80
CA GLY A 49 -8.15 -2.42 11.68
C GLY A 49 -8.50 -0.95 11.91
N ARG A 50 -7.75 -0.05 11.26
CA ARG A 50 -7.97 1.38 11.34
C ARG A 50 -7.78 2.06 9.99
N TRP A 51 -8.45 3.18 9.85
CA TRP A 51 -8.31 4.06 8.71
C TRP A 51 -6.97 4.78 8.73
N GLY A 52 -6.41 4.99 7.54
CA GLY A 52 -5.22 5.75 7.25
C GLY A 52 -5.39 6.61 6.02
N ALA A 53 -4.37 7.39 5.68
CA ALA A 53 -4.30 8.18 4.48
C ALA A 53 -3.34 7.55 3.47
N THR A 54 -3.63 7.72 2.18
CA THR A 54 -2.74 7.33 1.09
C THR A 54 -2.65 8.44 0.07
N MET A 55 -1.45 8.68 -0.47
CA MET A 55 -1.24 9.63 -1.56
C MET A 55 -0.02 9.21 -2.38
N GLY A 56 -0.02 9.56 -3.66
CA GLY A 56 1.09 9.16 -4.51
C GLY A 56 1.07 9.77 -5.90
N ILE A 57 2.09 9.40 -6.65
CA ILE A 57 2.21 9.68 -8.07
C ILE A 57 2.00 8.39 -8.85
N THR A 58 1.40 8.51 -10.01
CA THR A 58 1.10 7.38 -10.89
C THR A 58 1.72 7.62 -12.27
N GLY A 59 2.29 6.57 -12.83
CA GLY A 59 2.74 6.50 -14.21
C GLY A 59 2.13 5.29 -14.89
N GLN A 60 1.54 5.50 -16.07
CA GLN A 60 0.99 4.42 -16.88
C GLN A 60 1.45 4.55 -18.32
N TYR A 61 1.75 3.43 -18.92
CA TYR A 61 2.06 3.29 -20.33
C TYR A 61 1.01 2.39 -20.99
N ASP A 62 0.24 2.95 -21.92
CA ASP A 62 -0.74 2.18 -22.67
C ASP A 62 -0.03 1.42 -23.82
N VAL A 63 -0.02 0.09 -23.72
CA VAL A 63 0.52 -0.81 -24.74
C VAL A 63 -0.47 -0.95 -25.90
N THR A 64 -1.76 -0.98 -25.56
CA THR A 64 -2.88 -1.01 -26.50
C THR A 64 -4.02 -0.14 -25.94
N ASP A 65 -5.10 0.01 -26.68
CA ASP A 65 -6.28 0.77 -26.22
C ASP A 65 -6.96 0.18 -24.99
N TRP A 66 -6.73 -1.08 -24.68
CA TRP A 66 -7.36 -1.81 -23.56
C TRP A 66 -6.35 -2.34 -22.53
N LEU A 67 -5.05 -2.33 -22.82
CA LEU A 67 -4.00 -2.85 -21.94
C LEU A 67 -2.91 -1.82 -21.73
N GLY A 68 -2.61 -1.52 -20.48
CA GLY A 68 -1.50 -0.70 -20.04
C GLY A 68 -0.66 -1.36 -18.95
N ILE A 69 0.52 -0.81 -18.71
CA ILE A 69 1.37 -1.11 -17.57
C ILE A 69 1.38 0.13 -16.68
N ARG A 70 1.04 -0.04 -15.43
CA ARG A 70 0.95 1.04 -14.44
C ARG A 70 1.91 0.78 -13.28
N ALA A 71 2.61 1.84 -12.88
CA ALA A 71 3.42 1.85 -11.69
C ALA A 71 3.12 3.12 -10.88
N ASP A 72 2.92 2.97 -9.58
CA ASP A 72 2.66 4.09 -8.69
C ASP A 72 3.75 4.14 -7.62
N LEU A 73 3.99 5.32 -7.06
CA LEU A 73 4.78 5.50 -5.85
C LEU A 73 3.89 6.17 -4.82
N ASN A 74 3.49 5.41 -3.81
CA ASN A 74 2.52 5.82 -2.80
C ASN A 74 3.16 5.90 -1.41
N TRP A 75 2.91 6.99 -0.70
CA TRP A 75 2.96 7.00 0.74
C TRP A 75 1.59 6.55 1.27
N THR A 76 1.58 5.61 2.22
CA THR A 76 0.34 5.03 2.77
C THR A 76 0.50 4.71 4.24
N GLN A 77 -0.58 4.84 5.02
CA GLN A 77 -0.60 4.56 6.44
C GLN A 77 -1.31 3.24 6.71
N LYS A 78 -0.60 2.24 7.20
CA LYS A 78 -1.17 0.95 7.60
C LYS A 78 -1.40 0.92 9.09
N ASN A 79 -2.50 1.53 9.50
CA ASN A 79 -2.84 1.72 10.90
C ASN A 79 -3.61 0.53 11.48
N TYR A 80 -3.40 0.26 12.76
CA TYR A 80 -4.18 -0.72 13.50
C TYR A 80 -4.26 -0.34 14.98
N ARG A 81 -5.18 -1.00 15.70
CA ARG A 81 -5.34 -0.87 17.15
C ARG A 81 -5.20 -2.24 17.80
N HIS A 82 -4.48 -2.27 18.91
CA HIS A 82 -4.30 -3.42 19.76
C HIS A 82 -4.89 -3.09 21.12
N TYR A 83 -5.87 -3.83 21.62
CA TYR A 83 -6.57 -3.52 22.86
C TYR A 83 -6.94 -4.77 23.64
N ARG A 84 -7.24 -4.62 24.91
CA ARG A 84 -7.77 -5.68 25.77
C ARG A 84 -9.25 -5.46 26.02
N ASP A 85 -10.05 -6.52 26.00
CA ASP A 85 -11.49 -6.43 26.24
C ASP A 85 -11.83 -6.18 27.71
N ARG A 86 -11.02 -6.71 28.61
CA ARG A 86 -11.30 -6.68 30.06
C ARG A 86 -10.63 -5.53 30.81
N LEU A 87 -9.71 -4.85 30.18
CA LEU A 87 -8.93 -3.76 30.79
C LEU A 87 -8.95 -2.54 29.84
N PRO A 88 -9.00 -1.32 30.36
CA PRO A 88 -8.95 -0.10 29.55
C PRO A 88 -7.53 0.15 29.00
N ILE A 89 -6.90 -0.89 28.48
CA ILE A 89 -5.56 -0.85 27.88
C ILE A 89 -5.74 -0.89 26.35
N SER A 90 -5.18 0.08 25.65
CA SER A 90 -5.24 0.10 24.20
C SER A 90 -4.07 0.87 23.60
N TYR A 91 -3.52 0.31 22.51
CA TYR A 91 -2.42 0.88 21.74
C TYR A 91 -2.88 1.10 20.31
N LYS A 92 -2.76 2.31 19.83
CA LYS A 92 -3.02 2.67 18.43
C LYS A 92 -1.66 2.81 17.73
N TYR A 93 -1.48 2.11 16.64
CA TYR A 93 -0.27 2.15 15.83
C TYR A 93 -0.54 2.92 14.55
N PHE A 94 0.33 3.87 14.25
CA PHE A 94 0.37 4.65 13.02
C PHE A 94 1.65 4.28 12.29
N ASN A 95 1.51 3.62 11.16
CA ASN A 95 2.62 3.04 10.43
C ASN A 95 2.68 3.63 9.03
N ASP A 96 3.74 4.35 8.73
CA ASP A 96 3.98 4.96 7.42
C ASP A 96 4.79 4.02 6.53
N TYR A 97 4.30 3.81 5.33
CA TYR A 97 4.94 2.97 4.31
C TYR A 97 5.15 3.75 3.02
N LEU A 98 6.25 3.49 2.34
CA LEU A 98 6.42 3.83 0.94
C LEU A 98 6.17 2.56 0.13
N GLN A 99 5.22 2.60 -0.82
CA GLN A 99 4.81 1.45 -1.63
C GLN A 99 4.98 1.73 -3.12
N LEU A 100 5.45 0.71 -3.84
CA LEU A 100 5.61 0.70 -5.29
C LEU A 100 4.81 -0.47 -5.88
N PRO A 101 3.50 -0.31 -6.15
CA PRO A 101 2.75 -1.28 -6.94
C PRO A 101 3.11 -1.17 -8.42
N VAL A 102 3.26 -2.33 -9.07
CA VAL A 102 3.42 -2.48 -10.53
C VAL A 102 2.31 -3.41 -11.02
N MET A 103 1.49 -2.92 -11.94
CA MET A 103 0.23 -3.56 -12.31
C MET A 103 0.03 -3.58 -13.83
N ALA A 104 -0.60 -4.62 -14.32
CA ALA A 104 -1.28 -4.60 -15.61
C ALA A 104 -2.62 -3.90 -15.43
N SER A 105 -2.91 -2.92 -16.28
CA SER A 105 -4.15 -2.15 -16.29
C SER A 105 -4.98 -2.55 -17.50
N LEU A 106 -6.14 -3.14 -17.27
CA LEU A 106 -7.09 -3.54 -18.28
C LEU A 106 -8.24 -2.55 -18.28
N SER A 107 -8.50 -1.87 -19.39
CA SER A 107 -9.52 -0.85 -19.47
C SER A 107 -10.49 -1.11 -20.61
N VAL A 108 -11.78 -0.84 -20.34
CA VAL A 108 -12.89 -0.99 -21.27
C VAL A 108 -13.87 0.16 -21.12
N GLY A 109 -14.42 0.64 -22.24
CA GLY A 109 -15.42 1.70 -22.20
C GLY A 109 -15.38 2.60 -23.43
N GLY A 110 -16.08 3.72 -23.34
CA GLY A 110 -16.14 4.72 -24.38
C GLY A 110 -14.99 5.75 -24.33
N GLU A 111 -15.11 6.79 -25.15
CA GLU A 111 -14.10 7.85 -25.22
C GLU A 111 -14.01 8.69 -23.95
N LYS A 112 -15.15 8.94 -23.27
CA LYS A 112 -15.20 9.79 -22.08
C LYS A 112 -15.17 9.02 -20.76
N LEU A 113 -15.87 7.87 -20.70
CA LEU A 113 -15.97 7.08 -19.49
C LEU A 113 -15.43 5.66 -19.76
N ARG A 114 -14.47 5.25 -18.94
CA ARG A 114 -13.85 3.92 -19.00
C ARG A 114 -13.84 3.28 -17.62
N GLY A 115 -14.17 1.99 -17.57
CA GLY A 115 -13.87 1.15 -16.43
C GLY A 115 -12.49 0.53 -16.58
N PHE A 116 -11.79 0.30 -15.48
CA PHE A 116 -10.50 -0.38 -15.51
C PHE A 116 -10.35 -1.36 -14.34
N VAL A 117 -9.52 -2.37 -14.57
CA VAL A 117 -9.07 -3.33 -13.56
C VAL A 117 -7.55 -3.36 -13.57
N ASN A 118 -6.96 -3.22 -12.40
CA ASN A 118 -5.52 -3.27 -12.18
C ASN A 118 -5.18 -4.55 -11.41
N LEU A 119 -4.22 -5.33 -11.92
CA LEU A 119 -3.74 -6.56 -11.27
C LEU A 119 -2.21 -6.57 -11.29
N GLY A 120 -1.60 -6.86 -10.16
CA GLY A 120 -0.14 -6.87 -10.10
C GLY A 120 0.44 -7.25 -8.73
N VAL A 121 1.65 -6.79 -8.55
CA VAL A 121 2.44 -6.99 -7.33
C VAL A 121 2.86 -5.65 -6.75
N TYR A 122 3.17 -5.62 -5.48
CA TYR A 122 3.75 -4.45 -4.85
C TYR A 122 4.93 -4.80 -3.96
N GLY A 123 5.87 -3.87 -3.87
CA GLY A 123 6.88 -3.81 -2.84
C GLY A 123 6.68 -2.58 -1.99
N GLY A 124 6.85 -2.69 -0.69
CA GLY A 124 6.72 -1.59 0.24
C GLY A 124 7.85 -1.59 1.26
N TYR A 125 8.13 -0.42 1.81
CA TYR A 125 9.11 -0.26 2.86
C TYR A 125 8.50 0.52 4.03
N TRP A 126 8.59 -0.05 5.22
CA TRP A 126 8.09 0.54 6.46
C TRP A 126 9.03 1.65 6.92
N LEU A 127 8.60 2.92 6.76
CA LEU A 127 9.39 4.11 7.01
C LEU A 127 9.47 4.44 8.49
N SER A 128 8.30 4.51 9.15
CA SER A 128 8.17 4.92 10.54
C SER A 128 6.97 4.27 11.22
N SER A 129 7.06 4.19 12.53
CA SER A 129 5.96 3.76 13.39
C SER A 129 5.86 4.67 14.60
N HIS A 130 4.63 5.06 14.92
CA HIS A 130 4.29 5.81 16.11
C HIS A 130 3.17 5.09 16.85
N ARG A 131 3.26 5.01 18.18
CA ARG A 131 2.19 4.44 18.99
C ARG A 131 1.73 5.40 20.06
N GLU A 132 0.44 5.41 20.27
CA GLU A 132 -0.22 6.16 21.34
C GLU A 132 -1.27 5.28 22.03
N GLY A 133 -1.55 5.57 23.27
CA GLY A 133 -2.59 4.81 23.96
C GLY A 133 -2.64 5.02 25.44
N TYR A 134 -3.32 4.05 26.08
CA TYR A 134 -3.46 3.96 27.53
C TYR A 134 -2.89 2.65 27.99
N ASP A 135 -2.13 2.70 29.06
CA ASP A 135 -1.56 1.55 29.75
C ASP A 135 -1.74 1.68 31.26
N MET A 136 -1.54 0.59 31.96
CA MET A 136 -1.64 0.53 33.42
C MET A 136 -0.26 0.26 34.03
N ASN A 137 0.13 1.10 34.97
CA ASN A 137 1.33 0.83 35.77
C ASN A 137 1.00 -0.25 36.81
N MET A 138 1.58 -1.44 36.62
CA MET A 138 1.34 -2.62 37.48
C MET A 138 1.75 -2.44 38.93
N PHE A 139 2.59 -1.44 39.26
CA PHE A 139 3.03 -1.18 40.63
C PHE A 139 2.14 -0.20 41.37
N THR A 140 1.44 0.67 40.64
CA THR A 140 0.62 1.73 41.26
C THR A 140 -0.86 1.60 40.94
N ASP A 141 -1.26 0.64 40.13
CA ASP A 141 -2.63 0.44 39.59
C ASP A 141 -3.22 1.70 38.93
N LYS A 142 -2.36 2.62 38.49
CA LYS A 142 -2.78 3.85 37.81
C LYS A 142 -2.64 3.74 36.32
N TYR A 143 -3.68 4.22 35.62
CA TYR A 143 -3.66 4.34 34.18
C TYR A 143 -2.93 5.62 33.76
N TYR A 144 -2.16 5.52 32.69
CA TYR A 144 -1.47 6.66 32.09
C TYR A 144 -1.58 6.62 30.57
N SER A 145 -1.58 7.79 29.96
CA SER A 145 -1.50 7.92 28.49
C SER A 145 -0.04 8.04 28.07
N PHE A 146 0.27 7.50 26.91
CA PHE A 146 1.58 7.63 26.31
C PHE A 146 1.46 7.92 24.81
N SER A 147 2.49 8.54 24.25
CA SER A 147 2.66 8.80 22.84
C SER A 147 4.15 8.76 22.54
N GLU A 148 4.58 7.80 21.74
CA GLU A 148 6.00 7.55 21.52
C GLU A 148 6.29 7.04 20.11
N LYS A 149 7.47 7.33 19.60
CA LYS A 149 7.98 6.74 18.38
C LYS A 149 8.45 5.31 18.68
N VAL A 150 8.05 4.37 17.83
CA VAL A 150 8.54 2.99 17.92
C VAL A 150 9.89 2.90 17.23
N GLU A 151 10.92 2.47 17.97
CA GLU A 151 12.21 2.15 17.39
C GLU A 151 12.17 0.75 16.78
N PHE A 152 12.67 0.64 15.54
CA PHE A 152 12.76 -0.64 14.86
C PHE A 152 13.90 -1.46 15.41
N ASP A 153 13.62 -2.73 15.61
CA ASP A 153 14.59 -3.75 15.98
C ASP A 153 14.88 -4.61 14.73
N ASP A 154 16.08 -4.50 14.19
CA ASP A 154 16.46 -5.20 12.96
C ASP A 154 16.44 -6.73 13.08
N ASP A 155 16.52 -7.28 14.29
CA ASP A 155 16.41 -8.73 14.51
C ASP A 155 14.96 -9.21 14.52
N ARG A 156 14.01 -8.34 14.92
CA ARG A 156 12.60 -8.65 15.06
C ARG A 156 11.76 -8.13 13.89
N ASP A 157 11.99 -6.89 13.47
CA ASP A 157 11.07 -6.20 12.56
C ASP A 157 11.47 -6.40 11.10
N GLN A 158 10.51 -6.86 10.29
CA GLN A 158 10.67 -6.95 8.85
C GLN A 158 10.08 -5.70 8.21
N ARG A 159 10.95 -4.83 7.71
CA ARG A 159 10.55 -3.55 7.12
C ARG A 159 10.08 -3.66 5.67
N TRP A 160 10.39 -4.77 4.98
CA TRP A 160 9.90 -5.02 3.63
C TRP A 160 8.52 -5.68 3.66
N ASP A 161 7.59 -5.09 2.94
CA ASP A 161 6.21 -5.55 2.79
C ASP A 161 5.92 -5.74 1.30
N CYS A 162 5.89 -6.99 0.87
CA CYS A 162 5.65 -7.36 -0.52
C CYS A 162 4.39 -8.22 -0.62
N GLY A 163 3.70 -8.12 -1.75
CA GLY A 163 2.48 -8.90 -1.93
C GLY A 163 1.79 -8.65 -3.27
N LEU A 164 0.52 -9.01 -3.29
CA LEU A 164 -0.36 -8.88 -4.44
C LEU A 164 -1.22 -7.63 -4.32
N VAL A 165 -1.56 -7.03 -5.45
CA VAL A 165 -2.47 -5.90 -5.53
C VAL A 165 -3.50 -6.14 -6.64
N ALA A 166 -4.76 -5.83 -6.33
CA ALA A 166 -5.86 -5.82 -7.28
C ALA A 166 -6.68 -4.54 -7.08
N GLY A 167 -7.10 -3.92 -8.17
CA GLY A 167 -7.90 -2.69 -8.14
C GLY A 167 -8.97 -2.68 -9.20
N VAL A 168 -10.03 -1.95 -8.95
CA VAL A 168 -11.09 -1.66 -9.91
C VAL A 168 -11.47 -0.19 -9.81
N GLY A 169 -11.68 0.45 -10.95
CA GLY A 169 -11.97 1.87 -10.96
C GLY A 169 -12.66 2.36 -12.21
N LEU A 170 -12.94 3.65 -12.19
CA LEU A 170 -13.53 4.41 -13.27
C LEU A 170 -12.63 5.60 -13.60
N GLU A 171 -12.47 5.85 -14.88
CA GLU A 171 -11.76 7.00 -15.44
C GLU A 171 -12.75 7.84 -16.25
N TYR A 172 -12.78 9.13 -16.00
CA TYR A 172 -13.55 10.11 -16.76
C TYR A 172 -12.64 11.14 -17.42
N ARG A 173 -12.63 11.17 -18.75
CA ARG A 173 -11.86 12.10 -19.58
C ARG A 173 -12.66 13.36 -19.81
N PHE A 174 -12.26 14.48 -19.21
CA PHE A 174 -13.05 15.72 -19.21
C PHE A 174 -12.48 16.84 -20.09
N ALA A 175 -11.18 16.85 -20.37
CA ALA A 175 -10.53 17.92 -21.11
C ALA A 175 -9.36 17.38 -21.96
N GLY A 176 -9.65 16.87 -23.15
CA GLY A 176 -8.65 16.40 -24.11
C GLY A 176 -7.64 15.41 -23.52
N ARG A 177 -6.61 15.94 -22.85
CA ARG A 177 -5.52 15.18 -22.25
C ARG A 177 -5.67 14.89 -20.76
N TRP A 178 -6.70 15.43 -20.10
CA TRP A 178 -6.94 15.27 -18.67
C TRP A 178 -8.01 14.23 -18.37
N ALA A 179 -7.76 13.43 -17.39
CA ALA A 179 -8.70 12.45 -16.86
C ALA A 179 -8.73 12.47 -15.34
N ALA A 180 -9.92 12.34 -14.78
CA ALA A 180 -10.14 12.08 -13.36
C ALA A 180 -10.40 10.57 -13.18
N GLN A 181 -9.90 9.99 -12.10
CA GLN A 181 -10.14 8.59 -11.78
C GLN A 181 -10.54 8.41 -10.33
N VAL A 182 -11.30 7.35 -10.10
CA VAL A 182 -11.62 6.83 -8.77
C VAL A 182 -11.33 5.33 -8.80
N GLU A 183 -10.65 4.82 -7.79
CA GLU A 183 -10.22 3.42 -7.72
C GLU A 183 -10.35 2.88 -6.31
N ALA A 184 -10.87 1.66 -6.18
CA ALA A 184 -10.78 0.83 -4.99
C ALA A 184 -9.72 -0.23 -5.23
N ARG A 185 -8.77 -0.37 -4.30
CA ARG A 185 -7.65 -1.34 -4.34
C ARG A 185 -7.64 -2.22 -3.12
N TYR A 186 -7.26 -3.45 -3.32
CA TYR A 186 -6.96 -4.40 -2.28
C TYR A 186 -5.49 -4.82 -2.37
N TYR A 187 -4.78 -4.69 -1.26
CA TYR A 187 -3.39 -5.13 -1.09
C TYR A 187 -3.38 -6.31 -0.13
N HIS A 188 -2.77 -7.40 -0.55
CA HIS A 188 -2.59 -8.61 0.27
C HIS A 188 -1.09 -8.86 0.45
N SER A 189 -0.59 -8.68 1.67
CA SER A 189 0.81 -8.94 2.00
C SER A 189 1.09 -10.44 2.03
N THR A 190 2.18 -10.83 1.39
CA THR A 190 2.73 -12.20 1.45
C THR A 190 3.98 -12.29 2.33
N THR A 191 4.50 -11.13 2.76
CA THR A 191 5.62 -11.05 3.70
C THR A 191 5.11 -10.73 5.09
N SER A 192 5.64 -11.41 6.10
CA SER A 192 5.33 -11.09 7.50
C SER A 192 6.05 -9.81 7.93
N ALA A 193 5.35 -8.91 8.64
CA ALA A 193 5.94 -7.71 9.23
C ALA A 193 6.89 -8.02 10.40
N GLN A 194 6.93 -9.26 10.86
CA GLN A 194 7.83 -9.73 11.90
C GLN A 194 8.68 -10.87 11.38
N LYS A 195 9.99 -10.79 11.63
CA LYS A 195 10.93 -11.89 11.38
C LYS A 195 10.71 -13.01 12.40
N GLN A 196 11.15 -14.21 12.07
CA GLN A 196 11.18 -15.29 13.03
C GLN A 196 12.18 -14.94 14.14
N TYR A 197 11.66 -14.56 15.32
CA TYR A 197 12.47 -14.23 16.49
C TYR A 197 12.40 -15.38 17.48
N MET A 198 13.54 -15.88 17.90
CA MET A 198 13.69 -17.09 18.74
C MET A 198 13.02 -18.33 18.10
N LYS A 199 12.35 -19.16 18.89
CA LYS A 199 11.63 -20.37 18.42
C LYS A 199 10.17 -20.10 18.09
N VAL A 200 9.70 -18.86 18.23
CA VAL A 200 8.29 -18.48 18.07
C VAL A 200 8.07 -17.96 16.64
N LYS A 201 7.19 -18.61 15.91
CA LYS A 201 6.76 -18.21 14.57
C LYS A 201 5.46 -17.38 14.70
N ASP A 202 5.59 -16.11 15.01
CA ASP A 202 4.45 -15.18 15.04
C ASP A 202 4.40 -14.41 13.72
N TYR A 203 3.65 -14.97 12.75
CA TYR A 203 3.49 -14.35 11.45
C TYR A 203 2.40 -13.27 11.50
N ARG A 204 2.73 -12.10 10.97
CA ARG A 204 1.85 -10.92 10.97
C ARG A 204 1.78 -10.34 9.57
N TYR A 205 0.58 -10.28 9.04
CA TYR A 205 0.34 -9.83 7.67
C TYR A 205 -0.56 -8.61 7.62
N ASN A 206 -0.28 -7.72 6.68
CA ASN A 206 -1.14 -6.59 6.36
C ASN A 206 -2.12 -6.98 5.24
N SER A 207 -3.39 -6.61 5.42
CA SER A 207 -4.40 -6.61 4.37
C SER A 207 -5.03 -5.23 4.34
N THR A 208 -4.92 -4.54 3.20
CA THR A 208 -5.32 -3.13 3.11
C THR A 208 -6.31 -2.93 1.97
N ILE A 209 -7.44 -2.30 2.26
CA ILE A 209 -8.37 -1.79 1.24
C ILE A 209 -8.16 -0.28 1.15
N ALA A 210 -7.85 0.23 -0.03
CA ALA A 210 -7.68 1.66 -0.28
C ALA A 210 -8.73 2.16 -1.26
N ILE A 211 -9.28 3.35 -1.00
CA ILE A 211 -10.15 4.08 -1.92
C ILE A 211 -9.45 5.39 -2.23
N GLN A 212 -9.18 5.63 -3.51
CA GLN A 212 -8.41 6.80 -3.94
C GLN A 212 -9.02 7.44 -5.17
N ALA A 213 -8.88 8.74 -5.24
CA ALA A 213 -9.20 9.56 -6.40
C ALA A 213 -7.92 10.19 -6.95
N GLY A 214 -7.90 10.47 -8.23
CA GLY A 214 -6.71 11.04 -8.86
C GLY A 214 -7.03 11.81 -10.13
N VAL A 215 -6.02 12.52 -10.60
CA VAL A 215 -6.05 13.22 -11.87
C VAL A 215 -4.81 12.83 -12.66
N ASN A 216 -5.02 12.46 -13.91
CA ASN A 216 -3.99 12.01 -14.84
C ASN A 216 -3.92 12.95 -16.04
N TYR A 217 -2.71 13.15 -16.54
CA TYR A 217 -2.44 13.82 -17.80
C TYR A 217 -1.86 12.83 -18.81
N LYS A 218 -2.41 12.81 -20.01
CA LYS A 218 -1.98 11.99 -21.13
C LYS A 218 -1.13 12.82 -22.09
N PHE A 219 0.07 12.32 -22.38
CA PHE A 219 1.00 12.94 -23.33
C PHE A 219 0.69 12.63 -24.78
#